data_52de4da159328a4a4929a66ae95971f7
#
_entry.id   52de4da159328a4a4929a66ae95971f7
#
_cell.length_a   1.000
_cell.length_b   1.000
_cell.length_c   1.000
_cell.angle_alpha   90.00
_cell.angle_beta   90.00
_cell.angle_gamma   90.00
#
_symmetry.space_group_name_H-M   'P 1'
#
loop_
_entity.id
_entity.type
_entity.pdbx_description
1 polymer ?
#
loop_
_entity_poly.entity_id
_entity_poly.type
_entity_poly.pdbx_seq_one_letter_code
_entity_poly.pdbx_strand_id
1 'polypeptide(L)'
;MTSCTADRRLRRRYPLTACALALAMLAPAAHADLAAEMAKARSAPAQDRPLYTLQAGLAAFAEGQRDQSAGLFDNALNGIEAMYANTESAARARSLWYEEGAKEFKGEPYERAMAYYYRGLLYLGAGDYENARASFRSGQLQDAFAEEDQNRSDFAVLMLLEGWASQLNGDAGMARDSYAELAALRPKLPAPGSGANVLVVAELAGSPRKLSDGIENSEIVYRRPKRTPERHASLTIGGKPLALDLVEDVYYQAATRGGRPIDSVIRGKARFASTTGEIGSVLAGVASEGSLIAAANGGGGGRALGAVAAAGAVLSLFSANVKPRADVRYWANLPETLHVAALRFDGDLNAVQVSLTDDKGQPVASDTLRIQTFRDARGNGLIWIKSRN
;
A
#
# COMPACT_ATOMS: atom_id res chain seq x y z
N MET A 1 -65.37 3.63 -65.57
CA MET A 1 -63.99 3.20 -65.91
C MET A 1 -63.05 3.88 -64.92
N THR A 2 -62.17 3.10 -64.37
CA THR A 2 -61.01 3.37 -63.51
C THR A 2 -61.21 3.48 -61.97
N SER A 3 -60.80 2.43 -61.38
CA SER A 3 -60.72 2.02 -60.01
C SER A 3 -59.71 2.91 -59.21
N CYS A 4 -60.08 3.21 -57.97
CA CYS A 4 -59.21 3.84 -57.00
C CYS A 4 -59.01 2.87 -55.84
N THR A 5 -57.82 2.30 -55.73
CA THR A 5 -57.42 1.38 -54.69
C THR A 5 -56.94 2.15 -53.44
N ALA A 6 -57.62 1.88 -52.34
CA ALA A 6 -57.28 2.44 -51.02
C ALA A 6 -56.02 1.70 -50.39
N ASP A 7 -55.00 2.44 -50.08
CA ASP A 7 -53.81 1.99 -49.34
C ASP A 7 -54.14 1.98 -47.84
N ARG A 8 -54.21 0.78 -47.24
CA ARG A 8 -54.34 0.56 -45.80
C ARG A 8 -52.97 0.52 -45.15
N ARG A 9 -52.48 1.62 -44.53
CA ARG A 9 -51.36 1.64 -43.68
C ARG A 9 -51.71 0.97 -42.36
N LEU A 10 -51.12 -0.22 -42.12
CA LEU A 10 -51.06 -0.93 -40.86
C LEU A 10 -50.21 -0.18 -39.85
N ARG A 11 -50.81 0.43 -38.84
CA ARG A 11 -50.16 0.95 -37.66
C ARG A 11 -49.77 -0.24 -36.76
N ARG A 12 -48.49 -0.62 -36.74
CA ARG A 12 -47.90 -1.52 -35.73
C ARG A 12 -47.92 -0.82 -34.36
N ARG A 13 -48.76 -1.31 -33.48
CA ARG A 13 -48.70 -1.00 -32.03
C ARG A 13 -47.61 -1.86 -31.44
N TYR A 14 -46.56 -1.22 -30.95
CA TYR A 14 -45.55 -1.88 -30.06
C TYR A 14 -46.14 -1.92 -28.65
N PRO A 15 -46.07 -3.05 -27.93
CA PRO A 15 -46.49 -3.09 -26.55
C PRO A 15 -45.35 -2.48 -25.67
N LEU A 16 -45.71 -1.44 -24.94
CA LEU A 16 -44.96 -0.89 -23.82
C LEU A 16 -45.11 -1.82 -22.60
N THR A 17 -44.35 -2.90 -22.54
CA THR A 17 -44.24 -3.71 -21.32
C THR A 17 -42.93 -4.52 -21.36
N ALA A 18 -41.81 -3.87 -21.01
CA ALA A 18 -40.58 -4.55 -20.56
C ALA A 18 -39.56 -3.52 -20.10
N CYS A 19 -39.86 -2.80 -19.03
CA CYS A 19 -38.86 -1.99 -18.31
C CYS A 19 -39.23 -1.87 -16.83
N ALA A 20 -39.33 -3.00 -16.15
CA ALA A 20 -39.49 -3.00 -14.70
C ALA A 20 -39.14 -4.37 -14.14
N LEU A 21 -37.87 -4.83 -14.32
CA LEU A 21 -37.28 -5.93 -13.51
C LEU A 21 -35.76 -5.97 -13.68
N ALA A 22 -35.11 -4.94 -13.20
CA ALA A 22 -33.63 -4.97 -13.05
C ALA A 22 -33.20 -4.06 -11.87
N LEU A 23 -33.92 -4.17 -10.75
CA LEU A 23 -33.54 -3.42 -9.54
C LEU A 23 -33.76 -4.28 -8.30
N ALA A 24 -33.13 -5.41 -8.21
CA ALA A 24 -33.09 -6.18 -6.96
C ALA A 24 -32.14 -7.37 -7.10
N MET A 25 -30.82 -7.13 -7.20
CA MET A 25 -29.74 -8.08 -6.82
C MET A 25 -28.39 -7.39 -6.80
N LEU A 26 -28.21 -6.41 -5.92
CA LEU A 26 -26.92 -5.75 -5.68
C LEU A 26 -26.69 -5.61 -4.18
N ALA A 27 -26.65 -6.73 -3.47
CA ALA A 27 -26.21 -6.69 -2.08
C ALA A 27 -25.77 -8.04 -1.49
N PRO A 28 -24.85 -8.80 -2.10
CA PRO A 28 -24.02 -9.67 -1.26
C PRO A 28 -22.51 -9.51 -1.45
N ALA A 29 -22.02 -8.69 -2.39
CA ALA A 29 -20.57 -8.65 -2.65
C ALA A 29 -19.75 -7.93 -1.57
N ALA A 30 -20.31 -6.93 -0.90
CA ALA A 30 -19.58 -6.11 0.07
C ALA A 30 -19.11 -6.89 1.31
N HIS A 31 -19.99 -7.75 1.86
CA HIS A 31 -19.64 -8.53 3.07
C HIS A 31 -18.68 -9.70 2.81
N ALA A 32 -18.53 -10.13 1.58
CA ALA A 32 -17.64 -11.24 1.24
C ALA A 32 -16.16 -10.86 1.40
N ASP A 33 -15.81 -9.63 1.10
CA ASP A 33 -14.43 -9.15 1.13
C ASP A 33 -13.89 -9.05 2.56
N LEU A 34 -14.60 -8.40 3.49
CA LEU A 34 -14.18 -8.32 4.89
C LEU A 34 -14.11 -9.70 5.54
N ALA A 35 -15.13 -10.55 5.32
CA ALA A 35 -15.15 -11.89 5.89
C ALA A 35 -13.96 -12.73 5.40
N ALA A 36 -13.60 -12.62 4.12
CA ALA A 36 -12.46 -13.31 3.53
C ALA A 36 -11.13 -12.80 4.10
N GLU A 37 -10.95 -11.47 4.20
CA GLU A 37 -9.73 -10.89 4.76
C GLU A 37 -9.60 -11.19 6.26
N MET A 38 -10.69 -11.18 7.02
CA MET A 38 -10.70 -11.60 8.43
C MET A 38 -10.34 -13.08 8.59
N ALA A 39 -10.81 -13.96 7.70
CA ALA A 39 -10.44 -15.35 7.71
C ALA A 39 -8.94 -15.56 7.44
N LYS A 40 -8.38 -14.84 6.47
CA LYS A 40 -6.94 -14.82 6.20
C LYS A 40 -6.15 -14.33 7.42
N ALA A 41 -6.54 -13.23 8.04
CA ALA A 41 -5.87 -12.68 9.23
C ALA A 41 -5.86 -13.67 10.41
N ARG A 42 -6.95 -14.43 10.61
CA ARG A 42 -7.04 -15.44 11.68
C ARG A 42 -6.19 -16.67 11.41
N SER A 43 -6.12 -17.13 10.15
CA SER A 43 -5.41 -18.35 9.76
C SER A 43 -3.95 -18.10 9.39
N ALA A 44 -3.53 -16.85 9.26
CA ALA A 44 -2.18 -16.49 8.86
C ALA A 44 -1.12 -16.97 9.86
N PRO A 45 0.04 -17.43 9.39
CA PRO A 45 1.22 -17.60 10.23
C PRO A 45 1.54 -16.33 11.03
N ALA A 46 2.15 -16.49 12.19
CA ALA A 46 2.42 -15.35 13.08
C ALA A 46 3.20 -14.22 12.38
N GLN A 47 4.19 -14.60 11.55
CA GLN A 47 5.00 -13.64 10.80
C GLN A 47 4.23 -12.84 9.73
N ASP A 48 3.10 -13.36 9.24
CA ASP A 48 2.29 -12.71 8.20
C ASP A 48 1.07 -11.98 8.77
N ARG A 49 0.77 -12.20 10.04
CA ARG A 49 -0.44 -11.65 10.68
C ARG A 49 -0.56 -10.14 10.58
N PRO A 50 0.50 -9.32 10.76
CA PRO A 50 0.38 -7.87 10.59
C PRO A 50 -0.12 -7.48 9.20
N LEU A 51 0.37 -8.12 8.13
CA LEU A 51 -0.06 -7.87 6.75
C LEU A 51 -1.56 -8.12 6.56
N TYR A 52 -2.03 -9.31 6.94
CA TYR A 52 -3.45 -9.65 6.75
C TYR A 52 -4.37 -8.86 7.70
N THR A 53 -3.85 -8.40 8.84
CA THR A 53 -4.57 -7.48 9.73
C THR A 53 -4.75 -6.11 9.09
N LEU A 54 -3.73 -5.58 8.38
CA LEU A 54 -3.84 -4.34 7.60
C LEU A 54 -4.85 -4.48 6.45
N GLN A 55 -4.82 -5.60 5.72
CA GLN A 55 -5.78 -5.87 4.64
C GLN A 55 -7.22 -5.94 5.17
N ALA A 56 -7.44 -6.64 6.29
CA ALA A 56 -8.73 -6.70 6.94
C ALA A 56 -9.18 -5.34 7.49
N GLY A 57 -8.24 -4.52 8.01
CA GLY A 57 -8.50 -3.15 8.46
C GLY A 57 -9.05 -2.27 7.36
N LEU A 58 -8.45 -2.33 6.16
CA LEU A 58 -8.93 -1.58 5.01
C LEU A 58 -10.26 -2.11 4.47
N ALA A 59 -10.46 -3.44 4.45
CA ALA A 59 -11.75 -4.02 4.08
C ALA A 59 -12.86 -3.57 5.04
N ALA A 60 -12.61 -3.55 6.36
CA ALA A 60 -13.54 -3.04 7.35
C ALA A 60 -13.85 -1.54 7.15
N PHE A 61 -12.82 -0.73 6.81
CA PHE A 61 -13.00 0.68 6.47
C PHE A 61 -13.92 0.85 5.27
N ALA A 62 -13.67 0.09 4.21
CA ALA A 62 -14.46 0.13 2.97
C ALA A 62 -15.92 -0.31 3.16
N GLU A 63 -16.19 -1.16 4.14
CA GLU A 63 -17.55 -1.58 4.53
C GLU A 63 -18.19 -0.69 5.60
N GLY A 64 -17.52 0.38 6.04
CA GLY A 64 -18.02 1.30 7.06
C GLY A 64 -17.99 0.75 8.49
N GLN A 65 -17.29 -0.35 8.73
CA GLN A 65 -17.10 -0.96 10.06
C GLN A 65 -15.99 -0.23 10.83
N ARG A 66 -16.25 1.02 11.24
CA ARG A 66 -15.25 1.99 11.70
C ARG A 66 -14.48 1.52 12.93
N ASP A 67 -15.19 1.04 13.97
CA ASP A 67 -14.58 0.60 15.22
C ASP A 67 -13.73 -0.66 15.00
N GLN A 68 -14.21 -1.58 14.17
CA GLN A 68 -13.46 -2.77 13.78
C GLN A 68 -12.22 -2.42 12.98
N SER A 69 -12.35 -1.49 12.03
CA SER A 69 -11.22 -0.99 11.25
C SER A 69 -10.16 -0.34 12.13
N ALA A 70 -10.58 0.53 13.07
CA ALA A 70 -9.69 1.19 14.01
C ALA A 70 -8.90 0.17 14.84
N GLY A 71 -9.59 -0.82 15.44
CA GLY A 71 -8.96 -1.86 16.24
C GLY A 71 -7.97 -2.74 15.43
N LEU A 72 -8.27 -3.01 14.17
CA LEU A 72 -7.39 -3.75 13.28
C LEU A 72 -6.12 -2.94 12.93
N PHE A 73 -6.25 -1.65 12.61
CA PHE A 73 -5.09 -0.79 12.36
C PHE A 73 -4.24 -0.61 13.61
N ASP A 74 -4.85 -0.37 14.79
CA ASP A 74 -4.11 -0.25 16.04
C ASP A 74 -3.34 -1.55 16.36
N ASN A 75 -3.96 -2.71 16.16
CA ASN A 75 -3.30 -4.00 16.37
C ASN A 75 -2.11 -4.19 15.41
N ALA A 76 -2.27 -3.89 14.12
CA ALA A 76 -1.20 -4.03 13.13
C ALA A 76 -0.05 -3.05 13.39
N LEU A 77 -0.35 -1.78 13.67
CA LEU A 77 0.64 -0.74 13.96
C LEU A 77 1.44 -1.08 15.22
N ASN A 78 0.78 -1.48 16.31
CA ASN A 78 1.45 -1.91 17.53
C ASN A 78 2.39 -3.12 17.28
N GLY A 79 1.95 -4.08 16.46
CA GLY A 79 2.77 -5.21 16.06
C GLY A 79 4.01 -4.78 15.26
N ILE A 80 3.84 -3.87 14.30
CA ILE A 80 4.93 -3.34 13.49
C ILE A 80 5.90 -2.52 14.35
N GLU A 81 5.40 -1.63 15.21
CA GLU A 81 6.24 -0.80 16.09
C GLU A 81 7.05 -1.64 17.08
N ALA A 82 6.46 -2.69 17.64
CA ALA A 82 7.15 -3.61 18.54
C ALA A 82 8.38 -4.27 17.87
N MET A 83 8.37 -4.46 16.55
CA MET A 83 9.51 -5.00 15.81
C MET A 83 10.68 -4.00 15.67
N TYR A 84 10.44 -2.70 15.84
CA TYR A 84 11.49 -1.69 15.88
C TYR A 84 12.05 -1.47 17.28
N ALA A 85 11.37 -1.96 18.32
CA ALA A 85 11.90 -1.99 19.66
C ALA A 85 13.08 -2.96 19.76
N ASN A 86 13.96 -2.80 20.78
CA ASN A 86 15.15 -3.62 20.96
C ASN A 86 14.82 -4.98 21.59
N THR A 87 14.09 -5.84 20.87
CA THR A 87 13.65 -7.17 21.28
C THR A 87 14.41 -8.28 20.54
N GLU A 88 14.33 -9.53 21.02
CA GLU A 88 14.88 -10.69 20.31
C GLU A 88 14.24 -10.88 18.90
N SER A 89 12.94 -10.59 18.76
CA SER A 89 12.24 -10.59 17.49
C SER A 89 12.83 -9.56 16.53
N ALA A 90 13.09 -8.33 17.01
CA ALA A 90 13.75 -7.29 16.25
C ALA A 90 15.19 -7.67 15.88
N ALA A 91 15.92 -8.35 16.75
CA ALA A 91 17.26 -8.86 16.46
C ALA A 91 17.23 -9.91 15.34
N ARG A 92 16.27 -10.86 15.37
CA ARG A 92 16.05 -11.83 14.29
C ARG A 92 15.66 -11.16 12.99
N ALA A 93 14.79 -10.16 13.03
CA ALA A 93 14.37 -9.40 11.84
C ALA A 93 15.55 -8.68 11.15
N ARG A 94 16.60 -8.32 11.90
CA ARG A 94 17.82 -7.71 11.35
C ARG A 94 18.90 -8.73 10.96
N SER A 95 18.71 -10.00 11.26
CA SER A 95 19.72 -11.04 11.01
C SER A 95 19.91 -11.33 9.53
N LEU A 96 21.15 -11.50 9.11
CA LEU A 96 21.53 -11.95 7.77
C LEU A 96 21.20 -13.42 7.49
N TRP A 97 21.01 -14.22 8.55
CA TRP A 97 20.89 -15.68 8.46
C TRP A 97 19.48 -16.16 8.06
N TYR A 98 18.46 -15.29 8.17
CA TYR A 98 17.08 -15.66 7.85
C TYR A 98 16.69 -15.14 6.47
N GLU A 99 15.89 -15.93 5.74
CA GLU A 99 15.18 -15.49 4.55
C GLU A 99 14.22 -14.35 4.91
N GLU A 100 14.15 -13.31 4.08
CA GLU A 100 13.30 -12.13 4.40
C GLU A 100 11.82 -12.50 4.53
N GLY A 101 11.32 -13.41 3.68
CA GLY A 101 9.95 -13.91 3.76
C GLY A 101 9.64 -14.75 5.00
N ALA A 102 10.67 -15.26 5.71
CA ALA A 102 10.50 -15.99 6.97
C ALA A 102 10.49 -15.10 8.21
N LYS A 103 10.83 -13.81 8.05
CA LYS A 103 10.77 -12.79 9.11
C LYS A 103 9.34 -12.27 9.28
N GLU A 104 9.06 -11.69 10.43
CA GLU A 104 7.80 -10.98 10.65
C GLU A 104 7.61 -9.85 9.64
N PHE A 105 6.41 -9.75 9.08
CA PHE A 105 6.06 -8.68 8.14
C PHE A 105 6.01 -7.33 8.87
N LYS A 106 6.88 -6.43 8.51
CA LYS A 106 6.99 -5.08 9.07
C LYS A 106 6.48 -3.98 8.14
N GLY A 107 6.12 -4.34 6.91
CA GLY A 107 5.72 -3.41 5.87
C GLY A 107 6.89 -2.59 5.32
N GLU A 108 6.77 -2.13 4.11
CA GLU A 108 7.65 -1.13 3.52
C GLU A 108 7.29 0.28 4.04
N PRO A 109 8.17 1.27 3.95
CA PRO A 109 7.87 2.62 4.41
C PRO A 109 6.53 3.16 3.93
N TYR A 110 6.22 3.03 2.64
CA TYR A 110 4.95 3.49 2.08
C TYR A 110 3.73 2.71 2.64
N GLU A 111 3.87 1.43 2.94
CA GLU A 111 2.78 0.63 3.53
C GLU A 111 2.50 1.06 4.97
N ARG A 112 3.55 1.34 5.75
CA ARG A 112 3.41 1.89 7.09
C ARG A 112 2.81 3.29 7.08
N ALA A 113 3.25 4.16 6.17
CA ALA A 113 2.68 5.48 5.95
C ALA A 113 1.18 5.39 5.63
N MET A 114 0.77 4.43 4.76
CA MET A 114 -0.64 4.18 4.45
C MET A 114 -1.43 3.61 5.65
N ALA A 115 -0.82 2.85 6.54
CA ALA A 115 -1.51 2.41 7.76
C ALA A 115 -1.88 3.60 8.67
N TYR A 116 -0.96 4.52 8.86
CA TYR A 116 -1.22 5.79 9.57
C TYR A 116 -2.20 6.69 8.81
N TYR A 117 -2.17 6.70 7.49
CA TYR A 117 -3.15 7.41 6.67
C TYR A 117 -4.59 6.93 6.97
N TYR A 118 -4.87 5.63 6.90
CA TYR A 118 -6.22 5.12 7.20
C TYR A 118 -6.60 5.34 8.65
N ARG A 119 -5.68 5.15 9.58
CA ARG A 119 -5.95 5.41 10.98
C ARG A 119 -6.28 6.88 11.23
N GLY A 120 -5.55 7.78 10.59
CA GLY A 120 -5.80 9.22 10.60
C GLY A 120 -7.15 9.59 9.99
N LEU A 121 -7.58 8.96 8.90
CA LEU A 121 -8.92 9.18 8.32
C LEU A 121 -10.05 8.79 9.27
N LEU A 122 -9.87 7.70 10.05
CA LEU A 122 -10.85 7.30 11.07
C LEU A 122 -10.97 8.35 12.17
N TYR A 123 -9.84 8.87 12.68
CA TYR A 123 -9.83 9.99 13.64
C TYR A 123 -10.47 11.26 13.05
N LEU A 124 -10.11 11.60 11.81
CA LEU A 124 -10.65 12.76 11.10
C LEU A 124 -12.18 12.65 10.96
N GLY A 125 -12.67 11.48 10.55
CA GLY A 125 -14.10 11.20 10.42
C GLY A 125 -14.87 11.22 11.74
N ALA A 126 -14.19 10.95 12.85
CA ALA A 126 -14.74 11.05 14.21
C ALA A 126 -14.70 12.47 14.79
N GLY A 127 -14.05 13.44 14.10
CA GLY A 127 -13.84 14.80 14.59
C GLY A 127 -12.72 14.93 15.63
N ASP A 128 -11.92 13.88 15.79
CA ASP A 128 -10.72 13.86 16.64
C ASP A 128 -9.50 14.34 15.83
N TYR A 129 -9.42 15.65 15.67
CA TYR A 129 -8.43 16.27 14.76
C TYR A 129 -7.01 16.24 15.30
N GLU A 130 -6.83 16.22 16.61
CA GLU A 130 -5.50 16.11 17.21
C GLU A 130 -4.87 14.76 16.94
N ASN A 131 -5.61 13.68 17.19
CA ASN A 131 -5.15 12.32 16.90
C ASN A 131 -5.04 12.07 15.38
N ALA A 132 -5.93 12.68 14.57
CA ALA A 132 -5.79 12.65 13.11
C ALA A 132 -4.48 13.28 12.66
N ARG A 133 -4.17 14.49 13.12
CA ARG A 133 -2.92 15.20 12.84
C ARG A 133 -1.70 14.39 13.27
N ALA A 134 -1.72 13.87 14.52
CA ALA A 134 -0.63 13.06 15.05
C ALA A 134 -0.40 11.79 14.22
N SER A 135 -1.48 11.14 13.77
CA SER A 135 -1.42 9.96 12.91
C SER A 135 -0.79 10.28 11.55
N PHE A 136 -1.21 11.36 10.89
CA PHE A 136 -0.62 11.76 9.61
C PHE A 136 0.86 12.14 9.75
N ARG A 137 1.24 12.81 10.84
CA ARG A 137 2.65 13.11 11.13
C ARG A 137 3.46 11.85 11.38
N SER A 138 2.91 10.86 12.10
CA SER A 138 3.55 9.55 12.29
C SER A 138 3.77 8.84 10.97
N GLY A 139 2.81 8.91 10.04
CA GLY A 139 2.95 8.38 8.69
C GLY A 139 4.10 9.02 7.90
N GLN A 140 4.25 10.35 7.99
CA GLN A 140 5.37 11.07 7.37
C GLN A 140 6.72 10.61 7.95
N LEU A 141 6.79 10.37 9.26
CA LEU A 141 8.00 9.85 9.89
C LEU A 141 8.38 8.46 9.37
N GLN A 142 7.40 7.58 9.12
CA GLN A 142 7.67 6.26 8.53
C GLN A 142 8.28 6.38 7.13
N ASP A 143 7.87 7.37 6.38
CA ASP A 143 8.40 7.66 5.06
C ASP A 143 9.82 8.27 5.13
N ALA A 144 10.06 9.19 6.04
CA ALA A 144 11.35 9.86 6.23
C ALA A 144 12.49 8.91 6.63
N PHE A 145 12.19 7.81 7.31
CA PHE A 145 13.19 6.80 7.70
C PHE A 145 13.62 5.86 6.56
N ALA A 146 13.11 6.05 5.36
CA ALA A 146 13.38 5.14 4.25
C ALA A 146 14.81 5.23 3.71
N GLU A 147 15.49 6.38 3.80
CA GLU A 147 16.82 6.61 3.23
C GLU A 147 17.67 7.56 4.07
N GLU A 148 18.99 7.26 4.15
CA GLU A 148 19.96 8.08 4.88
C GLU A 148 20.16 9.48 4.29
N ASP A 149 19.99 9.64 2.96
CA ASP A 149 20.22 10.89 2.24
C ASP A 149 18.96 11.76 2.09
N GLN A 150 17.76 11.21 2.34
CA GLN A 150 16.49 11.90 2.25
C GLN A 150 15.76 11.89 3.60
N ASN A 151 16.22 12.73 4.51
CA ASN A 151 15.61 12.88 5.83
C ASN A 151 14.24 13.58 5.82
N ARG A 152 13.64 13.79 4.65
CA ARG A 152 12.35 14.45 4.53
C ARG A 152 11.34 13.55 3.85
N SER A 153 10.15 13.45 4.43
CA SER A 153 9.02 12.82 3.79
C SER A 153 8.65 13.56 2.50
N ASP A 154 8.33 12.83 1.45
CA ASP A 154 7.72 13.39 0.23
C ASP A 154 6.28 12.87 0.01
N PHE A 155 5.68 12.28 1.04
CA PHE A 155 4.31 11.75 1.04
C PHE A 155 3.30 12.91 1.14
N ALA A 156 2.99 13.52 0.00
CA ALA A 156 2.25 14.77 -0.11
C ALA A 156 0.84 14.71 0.48
N VAL A 157 0.14 13.56 0.35
CA VAL A 157 -1.21 13.41 0.92
C VAL A 157 -1.20 13.52 2.44
N LEU A 158 -0.16 13.03 3.11
CA LEU A 158 -0.07 13.11 4.58
C LEU A 158 0.13 14.54 5.06
N MET A 159 0.91 15.36 4.32
CA MET A 159 1.08 16.79 4.60
C MET A 159 -0.23 17.55 4.40
N LEU A 160 -0.96 17.25 3.32
CA LEU A 160 -2.28 17.84 3.08
C LEU A 160 -3.25 17.52 4.21
N LEU A 161 -3.30 16.26 4.64
CA LEU A 161 -4.21 15.79 5.68
C LEU A 161 -3.82 16.31 7.08
N GLU A 162 -2.53 16.43 7.38
CA GLU A 162 -2.03 17.08 8.61
C GLU A 162 -2.48 18.54 8.65
N GLY A 163 -2.28 19.27 7.54
CA GLY A 163 -2.74 20.65 7.42
C GLY A 163 -4.26 20.77 7.53
N TRP A 164 -5.01 19.86 6.93
CA TRP A 164 -6.47 19.82 7.00
C TRP A 164 -6.97 19.57 8.43
N ALA A 165 -6.41 18.59 9.13
CA ALA A 165 -6.75 18.31 10.53
C ALA A 165 -6.44 19.50 11.43
N SER A 166 -5.27 20.15 11.24
CA SER A 166 -4.89 21.36 11.97
C SER A 166 -5.85 22.52 11.70
N GLN A 167 -6.26 22.72 10.43
CA GLN A 167 -7.24 23.75 10.05
C GLN A 167 -8.59 23.52 10.74
N LEU A 168 -9.11 22.29 10.76
CA LEU A 168 -10.37 21.96 11.41
C LEU A 168 -10.28 22.04 12.94
N ASN A 169 -9.10 21.84 13.50
CA ASN A 169 -8.83 22.01 14.93
C ASN A 169 -8.72 23.49 15.37
N GLY A 170 -8.59 24.40 14.39
CA GLY A 170 -8.39 25.84 14.66
C GLY A 170 -6.93 26.26 14.74
N ASP A 171 -5.97 25.35 14.50
CA ASP A 171 -4.52 25.59 14.58
C ASP A 171 -3.98 26.17 13.27
N ALA A 172 -4.34 27.43 12.96
CA ALA A 172 -4.00 28.08 11.70
C ALA A 172 -2.49 28.17 11.43
N GLY A 173 -1.65 28.20 12.47
CA GLY A 173 -0.19 28.18 12.37
C GLY A 173 0.29 26.84 11.79
N MET A 174 -0.06 25.74 12.45
CA MET A 174 0.31 24.40 12.02
C MET A 174 -0.25 24.05 10.63
N ALA A 175 -1.49 24.47 10.34
CA ALA A 175 -2.08 24.29 9.02
C ALA A 175 -1.25 24.97 7.93
N ARG A 176 -0.80 26.22 8.15
CA ARG A 176 0.05 26.94 7.19
C ARG A 176 1.40 26.26 6.97
N ASP A 177 2.01 25.75 8.04
CA ASP A 177 3.32 25.09 7.96
C ASP A 177 3.20 23.80 7.13
N SER A 178 2.22 22.95 7.41
CA SER A 178 1.97 21.73 6.62
C SER A 178 1.63 22.03 5.15
N TYR A 179 0.83 23.08 4.89
CA TYR A 179 0.53 23.47 3.51
C TYR A 179 1.71 24.12 2.79
N ALA A 180 2.63 24.76 3.51
CA ALA A 180 3.88 25.25 2.93
C ALA A 180 4.82 24.11 2.53
N GLU A 181 4.93 23.06 3.35
CA GLU A 181 5.64 21.81 3.00
C GLU A 181 5.01 21.15 1.77
N LEU A 182 3.68 21.02 1.74
CA LEU A 182 2.95 20.50 0.58
C LEU A 182 3.24 21.31 -0.69
N ALA A 183 3.17 22.65 -0.62
CA ALA A 183 3.42 23.53 -1.77
C ALA A 183 4.85 23.42 -2.30
N ALA A 184 5.82 23.15 -1.44
CA ALA A 184 7.20 22.90 -1.86
C ALA A 184 7.32 21.61 -2.69
N LEU A 185 6.55 20.58 -2.37
CA LEU A 185 6.54 19.31 -3.11
C LEU A 185 5.59 19.32 -4.33
N ARG A 186 4.47 19.97 -4.20
CA ARG A 186 3.38 20.01 -5.20
C ARG A 186 2.94 21.47 -5.48
N PRO A 187 3.77 22.28 -6.15
CA PRO A 187 3.48 23.71 -6.34
C PRO A 187 2.18 24.01 -7.10
N LYS A 188 1.65 23.04 -7.84
CA LYS A 188 0.40 23.20 -8.62
C LYS A 188 -0.84 22.75 -7.86
N LEU A 189 -0.68 22.07 -6.72
CA LEU A 189 -1.80 21.62 -5.90
C LEU A 189 -2.20 22.76 -4.93
N PRO A 190 -3.43 23.29 -5.05
CA PRO A 190 -3.88 24.33 -4.15
C PRO A 190 -4.13 23.76 -2.75
N ALA A 191 -3.74 24.49 -1.72
CA ALA A 191 -4.15 24.17 -0.36
C ALA A 191 -5.67 24.31 -0.21
N PRO A 192 -6.32 23.53 0.65
CA PRO A 192 -7.72 23.70 0.99
C PRO A 192 -8.05 25.13 1.43
N GLY A 193 -9.13 25.70 0.90
CA GLY A 193 -9.58 27.03 1.30
C GLY A 193 -10.00 27.09 2.77
N SER A 194 -9.76 28.19 3.47
CA SER A 194 -10.07 28.34 4.89
C SER A 194 -11.58 28.22 5.22
N GLY A 195 -12.45 28.42 4.24
CA GLY A 195 -13.90 28.22 4.39
C GLY A 195 -14.41 26.83 4.05
N ALA A 196 -13.55 25.93 3.57
CA ALA A 196 -13.94 24.55 3.26
C ALA A 196 -14.19 23.77 4.57
N ASN A 197 -15.21 22.92 4.53
CA ASN A 197 -15.58 22.03 5.65
C ASN A 197 -15.75 20.57 5.22
N VAL A 198 -15.62 20.26 3.93
CA VAL A 198 -15.69 18.90 3.42
C VAL A 198 -14.44 18.60 2.61
N LEU A 199 -13.78 17.50 2.94
CA LEU A 199 -12.69 16.93 2.17
C LEU A 199 -13.20 15.70 1.41
N VAL A 200 -12.85 15.62 0.14
CA VAL A 200 -13.08 14.43 -0.70
C VAL A 200 -11.74 13.80 -0.97
N VAL A 201 -11.62 12.49 -0.72
CA VAL A 201 -10.44 11.70 -1.04
C VAL A 201 -10.87 10.53 -1.90
N ALA A 202 -10.29 10.39 -3.09
CA ALA A 202 -10.53 9.26 -3.98
C ALA A 202 -9.26 8.45 -4.17
N GLU A 203 -9.37 7.16 -3.91
CA GLU A 203 -8.35 6.13 -4.08
C GLU A 203 -8.62 5.38 -5.39
N LEU A 204 -7.70 5.48 -6.34
CA LEU A 204 -7.88 4.91 -7.67
C LEU A 204 -6.92 3.75 -7.92
N ALA A 205 -7.41 2.81 -8.71
CA ALA A 205 -6.69 1.62 -9.14
C ALA A 205 -6.33 0.67 -7.97
N GLY A 206 -5.44 -0.27 -8.22
CA GLY A 206 -5.02 -1.27 -7.23
C GLY A 206 -3.60 -1.02 -6.72
N SER A 207 -3.16 -1.81 -5.77
CA SER A 207 -1.84 -1.69 -5.15
C SER A 207 -0.68 -1.85 -6.14
N PRO A 208 0.42 -1.12 -5.94
CA PRO A 208 1.70 -1.43 -6.55
C PRO A 208 2.08 -2.88 -6.29
N ARG A 209 2.45 -3.64 -7.32
CA ARG A 209 2.83 -5.04 -7.20
C ARG A 209 4.30 -5.15 -6.86
N LYS A 210 4.61 -5.79 -5.74
CA LYS A 210 5.96 -6.07 -5.27
C LYS A 210 6.42 -7.43 -5.83
N LEU A 211 7.52 -7.45 -6.54
CA LEU A 211 8.05 -8.63 -7.21
C LEU A 211 9.53 -8.79 -6.84
N SER A 212 10.05 -10.01 -6.98
CA SER A 212 11.48 -10.28 -6.88
C SER A 212 12.14 -10.28 -8.25
N ASP A 213 13.40 -9.86 -8.31
CA ASP A 213 14.25 -9.83 -9.49
C ASP A 213 15.71 -10.04 -9.07
N GLY A 214 16.63 -10.02 -10.04
CA GLY A 214 18.05 -10.16 -9.81
C GLY A 214 18.51 -11.58 -9.50
N ILE A 215 19.79 -11.70 -9.12
CA ILE A 215 20.41 -12.99 -8.79
C ILE A 215 19.69 -13.63 -7.59
N GLU A 216 19.25 -14.88 -7.75
CA GLU A 216 18.52 -15.62 -6.73
C GLU A 216 17.26 -14.91 -6.19
N ASN A 217 16.64 -14.03 -7.00
CA ASN A 217 15.50 -13.22 -6.59
C ASN A 217 15.81 -12.32 -5.36
N SER A 218 16.98 -11.72 -5.34
CA SER A 218 17.48 -10.95 -4.21
C SER A 218 17.10 -9.46 -4.25
N GLU A 219 16.50 -8.99 -5.35
CA GLU A 219 16.11 -7.60 -5.52
C GLU A 219 14.60 -7.44 -5.51
N ILE A 220 14.12 -6.31 -4.96
CA ILE A 220 12.72 -5.94 -4.99
C ILE A 220 12.49 -4.97 -6.15
N VAL A 221 11.52 -5.29 -6.98
CA VAL A 221 11.05 -4.40 -8.05
C VAL A 221 9.54 -4.18 -7.92
N TYR A 222 9.10 -2.97 -8.23
CA TYR A 222 7.69 -2.63 -8.25
C TYR A 222 7.17 -2.48 -9.66
N ARG A 223 5.92 -2.84 -9.86
CA ARG A 223 5.18 -2.67 -11.11
C ARG A 223 3.80 -2.11 -10.80
N ARG A 224 3.32 -1.24 -11.68
CA ARG A 224 1.94 -0.74 -11.60
C ARG A 224 0.93 -1.90 -11.66
N PRO A 225 -0.25 -1.75 -11.07
CA PRO A 225 -1.30 -2.75 -11.15
C PRO A 225 -1.68 -3.02 -12.60
N LYS A 226 -2.26 -4.18 -12.84
CA LYS A 226 -2.73 -4.56 -14.18
C LYS A 226 -4.23 -4.29 -14.31
N ARG A 227 -4.66 -3.88 -15.50
CA ARG A 227 -6.09 -3.73 -15.85
C ARG A 227 -6.83 -2.73 -14.96
N THR A 228 -6.19 -1.63 -14.67
CA THR A 228 -6.74 -0.52 -13.91
C THR A 228 -6.71 0.73 -14.78
N PRO A 229 -7.73 0.97 -15.63
CA PRO A 229 -7.75 2.07 -16.57
C PRO A 229 -8.06 3.42 -15.93
N GLU A 230 -8.67 3.45 -14.74
CA GLU A 230 -9.06 4.69 -14.06
C GLU A 230 -7.83 5.52 -13.67
N ARG A 231 -7.86 6.81 -14.09
CA ARG A 231 -6.79 7.79 -13.86
C ARG A 231 -7.27 9.07 -13.18
N HIS A 232 -8.54 9.42 -13.39
CA HIS A 232 -9.12 10.64 -12.86
C HIS A 232 -10.45 10.33 -12.18
N ALA A 233 -10.73 11.09 -11.13
CA ALA A 233 -12.02 11.06 -10.46
C ALA A 233 -12.63 12.45 -10.46
N SER A 234 -13.94 12.50 -10.59
CA SER A 234 -14.74 13.67 -10.36
C SER A 234 -16.00 13.30 -9.56
N LEU A 235 -16.53 14.26 -8.85
CA LEU A 235 -17.70 14.11 -8.00
C LEU A 235 -18.74 15.14 -8.39
N THR A 236 -20.01 14.75 -8.49
CA THR A 236 -21.11 15.71 -8.50
C THR A 236 -21.73 15.76 -7.12
N ILE A 237 -21.70 16.93 -6.48
CA ILE A 237 -22.23 17.19 -5.14
C ILE A 237 -23.04 18.49 -5.15
N GLY A 238 -24.27 18.46 -4.59
CA GLY A 238 -25.18 19.60 -4.67
C GLY A 238 -25.48 20.06 -6.11
N GLY A 239 -25.44 19.13 -7.09
CA GLY A 239 -25.65 19.42 -8.51
C GLY A 239 -24.45 20.09 -9.21
N LYS A 240 -23.30 20.25 -8.53
CA LYS A 240 -22.09 20.88 -9.09
C LYS A 240 -20.99 19.83 -9.30
N PRO A 241 -20.34 19.83 -10.46
CA PRO A 241 -19.20 18.98 -10.71
C PRO A 241 -17.97 19.50 -9.94
N LEU A 242 -17.21 18.59 -9.38
CA LEU A 242 -15.96 18.84 -8.67
C LEU A 242 -14.91 17.85 -9.19
N ALA A 243 -13.87 18.36 -9.83
CA ALA A 243 -12.70 17.54 -10.18
C ALA A 243 -11.83 17.32 -8.96
N LEU A 244 -11.20 16.16 -8.88
CA LEU A 244 -10.25 15.85 -7.83
C LEU A 244 -8.82 15.91 -8.39
N ASP A 245 -7.94 16.59 -7.67
CA ASP A 245 -6.53 16.74 -8.04
C ASP A 245 -5.71 15.56 -7.54
N LEU A 246 -4.81 15.04 -8.38
CA LEU A 246 -3.83 14.01 -7.99
C LEU A 246 -2.88 14.61 -6.94
N VAL A 247 -2.91 14.06 -5.73
CA VAL A 247 -2.02 14.47 -4.63
C VAL A 247 -0.88 13.48 -4.41
N GLU A 248 -1.14 12.17 -4.59
CA GLU A 248 -0.15 11.13 -4.30
C GLU A 248 -0.17 10.01 -5.32
N ASP A 249 1.02 9.53 -5.68
CA ASP A 249 1.25 8.31 -6.46
C ASP A 249 1.93 7.28 -5.57
N VAL A 250 1.14 6.34 -5.03
CA VAL A 250 1.62 5.28 -4.13
C VAL A 250 2.61 4.35 -4.84
N TYR A 251 2.46 4.17 -6.16
CA TYR A 251 3.44 3.43 -6.95
C TYR A 251 4.78 4.18 -6.98
N TYR A 252 4.78 5.50 -7.13
CA TYR A 252 6.00 6.30 -7.04
C TYR A 252 6.67 6.12 -5.68
N GLN A 253 5.89 6.20 -4.59
CA GLN A 253 6.39 5.98 -3.23
C GLN A 253 7.00 4.57 -3.04
N ALA A 254 6.39 3.55 -3.63
CA ALA A 254 6.92 2.20 -3.60
C ALA A 254 8.20 2.04 -4.45
N ALA A 255 8.21 2.61 -5.67
CA ALA A 255 9.22 2.33 -6.68
C ALA A 255 10.49 3.20 -6.57
N THR A 256 10.39 4.42 -6.05
CA THR A 256 11.53 5.37 -6.00
C THR A 256 12.37 5.24 -4.74
N ARG A 257 11.91 4.50 -3.76
CA ARG A 257 12.66 4.18 -2.53
C ARG A 257 13.65 3.05 -2.75
N GLY A 258 14.45 3.16 -3.83
CA GLY A 258 15.62 2.30 -4.04
C GLY A 258 16.67 2.51 -2.95
N GLY A 259 17.61 1.57 -2.81
CA GLY A 259 18.68 1.71 -1.80
C GLY A 259 18.24 1.49 -0.35
N ARG A 260 17.05 0.95 -0.14
CA ARG A 260 16.55 0.65 1.21
C ARG A 260 17.50 -0.26 1.98
N PRO A 261 17.60 -0.11 3.31
CA PRO A 261 18.44 -0.98 4.13
C PRO A 261 18.19 -2.47 3.88
N ILE A 262 16.92 -2.87 3.65
CA ILE A 262 16.59 -4.26 3.38
C ILE A 262 17.16 -4.75 2.04
N ASP A 263 17.11 -3.94 1.00
CA ASP A 263 17.65 -4.31 -0.33
C ASP A 263 19.17 -4.44 -0.28
N SER A 264 19.86 -3.57 0.48
CA SER A 264 21.30 -3.67 0.69
C SER A 264 21.69 -4.91 1.49
N VAL A 265 20.88 -5.30 2.48
CA VAL A 265 21.07 -6.53 3.26
C VAL A 265 20.87 -7.75 2.37
N ILE A 266 19.80 -7.78 1.55
CA ILE A 266 19.52 -8.90 0.65
C ILE A 266 20.63 -9.03 -0.40
N ARG A 267 21.07 -7.94 -1.02
CA ARG A 267 22.21 -7.94 -1.96
C ARG A 267 23.51 -8.40 -1.26
N GLY A 268 23.72 -7.99 -0.03
CA GLY A 268 24.83 -8.46 0.78
C GLY A 268 24.78 -9.97 1.01
N LYS A 269 23.61 -10.52 1.33
CA LYS A 269 23.39 -11.98 1.46
C LYS A 269 23.68 -12.70 0.14
N ALA A 270 23.16 -12.22 -1.00
CA ALA A 270 23.40 -12.82 -2.30
C ALA A 270 24.88 -12.83 -2.66
N ARG A 271 25.60 -11.71 -2.47
CA ARG A 271 27.04 -11.62 -2.68
C ARG A 271 27.81 -12.54 -1.74
N PHE A 272 27.45 -12.56 -0.46
CA PHE A 272 28.08 -13.43 0.52
C PHE A 272 27.85 -14.91 0.16
N ALA A 273 26.63 -15.31 -0.19
CA ALA A 273 26.31 -16.67 -0.57
C ALA A 273 27.09 -17.12 -1.82
N SER A 274 27.12 -16.28 -2.88
CA SER A 274 27.86 -16.61 -4.11
C SER A 274 29.38 -16.68 -3.86
N THR A 275 29.95 -15.65 -3.25
CA THR A 275 31.39 -15.58 -3.02
C THR A 275 31.86 -16.64 -2.03
N THR A 276 31.17 -16.79 -0.90
CA THR A 276 31.59 -17.73 0.15
C THR A 276 31.30 -19.17 -0.25
N GLY A 277 30.21 -19.42 -0.97
CA GLY A 277 29.86 -20.74 -1.47
C GLY A 277 30.87 -21.23 -2.52
N GLU A 278 31.26 -20.38 -3.47
CA GLU A 278 32.25 -20.70 -4.47
C GLU A 278 33.64 -20.88 -3.89
N ILE A 279 34.10 -19.93 -3.05
CA ILE A 279 35.43 -20.04 -2.37
C ILE A 279 35.41 -21.24 -1.44
N GLY A 280 34.35 -21.41 -0.64
CA GLY A 280 34.27 -22.53 0.30
C GLY A 280 34.27 -23.89 -0.41
N SER A 281 33.57 -24.06 -1.51
CA SER A 281 33.59 -25.30 -2.28
C SER A 281 34.89 -25.58 -2.97
N VAL A 282 35.55 -24.55 -3.56
CA VAL A 282 36.87 -24.68 -4.17
C VAL A 282 37.92 -25.03 -3.13
N LEU A 283 37.93 -24.34 -2.00
CA LEU A 283 38.88 -24.62 -0.92
C LEU A 283 38.67 -26.02 -0.32
N ALA A 284 37.42 -26.46 -0.14
CA ALA A 284 37.11 -27.80 0.34
C ALA A 284 37.54 -28.87 -0.68
N GLY A 285 37.31 -28.65 -1.96
CA GLY A 285 37.72 -29.53 -3.04
C GLY A 285 39.23 -29.66 -3.14
N VAL A 286 39.92 -28.54 -3.28
CA VAL A 286 41.40 -28.51 -3.39
C VAL A 286 42.08 -29.07 -2.12
N ALA A 287 41.54 -28.72 -0.94
CA ALA A 287 42.15 -29.19 0.30
C ALA A 287 41.88 -30.69 0.53
N SER A 288 40.75 -31.23 0.09
CA SER A 288 40.49 -32.66 0.18
C SER A 288 41.42 -33.47 -0.71
N GLU A 289 41.65 -33.03 -1.95
CA GLU A 289 42.61 -33.67 -2.86
C GLU A 289 44.02 -33.53 -2.39
N GLY A 290 44.45 -32.32 -1.97
CA GLY A 290 45.78 -32.04 -1.44
C GLY A 290 46.04 -32.73 -0.13
N SER A 291 45.07 -32.88 0.76
CA SER A 291 45.20 -33.58 2.04
C SER A 291 45.40 -35.11 1.87
N LEU A 292 44.78 -35.69 0.85
CA LEU A 292 44.98 -37.11 0.51
C LEU A 292 46.40 -37.34 0.00
N ILE A 293 46.96 -36.46 -0.83
CA ILE A 293 48.33 -36.54 -1.34
C ILE A 293 49.32 -36.32 -0.23
N ALA A 294 49.11 -35.32 0.64
CA ALA A 294 49.99 -35.00 1.76
C ALA A 294 49.96 -36.09 2.84
N ALA A 295 48.85 -36.69 3.12
CA ALA A 295 48.72 -37.84 4.03
C ALA A 295 49.43 -39.07 3.49
N ALA A 296 49.43 -39.28 2.18
CA ALA A 296 50.15 -40.36 1.54
C ALA A 296 51.67 -40.22 1.59
N ASN A 297 52.19 -38.97 1.61
CA ASN A 297 53.63 -38.65 1.58
C ASN A 297 54.26 -38.34 2.96
N GLY A 298 53.48 -38.43 4.05
CA GLY A 298 54.01 -38.25 5.43
C GLY A 298 54.55 -36.85 5.78
N GLY A 299 54.23 -35.84 4.96
CA GLY A 299 54.73 -34.46 5.14
C GLY A 299 53.86 -33.62 6.07
N GLY A 300 54.50 -32.69 6.84
CA GLY A 300 53.83 -31.80 7.80
C GLY A 300 52.78 -30.82 7.24
N GLY A 301 52.58 -30.80 5.90
CA GLY A 301 51.61 -29.95 5.22
C GLY A 301 50.15 -30.42 5.36
N GLY A 302 49.91 -31.70 5.74
CA GLY A 302 48.57 -32.27 5.84
C GLY A 302 47.68 -31.58 6.90
N ARG A 303 48.27 -31.08 7.98
CA ARG A 303 47.51 -30.35 9.01
C ARG A 303 47.04 -28.99 8.52
N ALA A 304 47.89 -28.29 7.76
CA ALA A 304 47.49 -26.98 7.18
C ALA A 304 46.39 -27.14 6.09
N LEU A 305 46.54 -28.14 5.22
CA LEU A 305 45.54 -28.44 4.18
C LEU A 305 44.23 -28.96 4.78
N GLY A 306 44.29 -29.79 5.83
CA GLY A 306 43.11 -30.23 6.56
C GLY A 306 42.37 -29.08 7.25
N ALA A 307 43.11 -28.12 7.81
CA ALA A 307 42.48 -26.92 8.38
C ALA A 307 41.81 -26.03 7.32
N VAL A 308 42.46 -25.90 6.14
CA VAL A 308 41.84 -25.15 5.00
C VAL A 308 40.62 -25.88 4.47
N ALA A 309 40.65 -27.22 4.37
CA ALA A 309 39.46 -28.01 3.96
C ALA A 309 38.31 -27.86 4.95
N ALA A 310 38.62 -27.94 6.26
CA ALA A 310 37.61 -27.73 7.30
C ALA A 310 37.05 -26.31 7.28
N ALA A 311 37.90 -25.29 7.10
CA ALA A 311 37.44 -23.91 6.95
C ALA A 311 36.59 -23.69 5.69
N GLY A 312 36.97 -24.28 4.56
CA GLY A 312 36.22 -24.21 3.33
C GLY A 312 34.86 -24.92 3.43
N ALA A 313 34.80 -26.09 4.10
CA ALA A 313 33.54 -26.81 4.35
C ALA A 313 32.62 -26.02 5.29
N VAL A 314 33.18 -25.40 6.33
CA VAL A 314 32.41 -24.53 7.21
C VAL A 314 31.87 -23.32 6.47
N LEU A 315 32.69 -22.64 5.64
CA LEU A 315 32.24 -21.51 4.83
C LEU A 315 31.15 -21.90 3.84
N SER A 316 31.24 -23.07 3.18
CA SER A 316 30.18 -23.55 2.27
C SER A 316 28.89 -23.90 3.02
N LEU A 317 28.97 -24.46 4.22
CA LEU A 317 27.80 -24.71 5.07
C LEU A 317 27.16 -23.39 5.54
N PHE A 318 27.95 -22.37 5.85
CA PHE A 318 27.44 -21.06 6.19
C PHE A 318 26.76 -20.39 5.00
N SER A 319 27.37 -20.44 3.80
CA SER A 319 26.77 -19.86 2.59
C SER A 319 25.46 -20.53 2.20
N ALA A 320 25.35 -21.85 2.38
CA ALA A 320 24.12 -22.61 2.10
C ALA A 320 22.94 -22.20 3.02
N ASN A 321 23.22 -21.65 4.20
CA ASN A 321 22.22 -21.17 5.14
C ASN A 321 21.84 -19.68 4.94
N VAL A 322 22.57 -18.94 4.10
CA VAL A 322 22.26 -17.56 3.76
C VAL A 322 21.23 -17.54 2.63
N LYS A 323 20.02 -17.10 2.94
CA LYS A 323 18.91 -17.02 1.99
C LYS A 323 18.70 -15.59 1.53
N PRO A 324 19.08 -15.26 0.29
CA PRO A 324 19.02 -13.89 -0.22
C PRO A 324 17.66 -13.47 -0.76
N ARG A 325 16.67 -14.36 -0.78
CA ARG A 325 15.37 -14.08 -1.39
C ARG A 325 14.70 -12.85 -0.80
N ALA A 326 14.23 -11.97 -1.68
CA ALA A 326 13.47 -10.79 -1.32
C ALA A 326 12.09 -11.14 -0.75
N ASP A 327 11.62 -10.33 0.19
CA ASP A 327 10.26 -10.41 0.70
C ASP A 327 9.30 -9.77 -0.33
N VAL A 328 8.53 -10.60 -1.01
CA VAL A 328 7.55 -10.16 -2.01
C VAL A 328 6.14 -9.98 -1.43
N ARG A 329 5.96 -10.17 -0.11
CA ARG A 329 4.71 -9.86 0.57
C ARG A 329 4.47 -8.35 0.48
N TYR A 330 3.23 -7.96 0.24
CA TYR A 330 2.82 -6.56 0.17
C TYR A 330 1.33 -6.41 0.47
N TRP A 331 0.94 -5.22 0.85
CA TRP A 331 -0.44 -4.88 1.13
C TRP A 331 -1.25 -4.73 -0.16
N ALA A 332 -1.96 -5.79 -0.54
CA ALA A 332 -2.51 -5.98 -1.88
C ALA A 332 -3.74 -5.11 -2.21
N ASN A 333 -4.47 -4.64 -1.21
CA ASN A 333 -5.68 -3.83 -1.43
C ASN A 333 -5.47 -2.30 -1.25
N LEU A 334 -4.21 -1.81 -1.29
CA LEU A 334 -3.91 -0.38 -1.38
C LEU A 334 -4.31 0.20 -2.76
N PRO A 335 -4.48 1.52 -2.89
CA PRO A 335 -4.64 2.19 -4.18
C PRO A 335 -3.30 2.38 -4.91
N GLU A 336 -3.36 2.70 -6.21
CA GLU A 336 -2.22 3.20 -6.98
C GLU A 336 -2.02 4.70 -6.77
N THR A 337 -3.12 5.47 -6.77
CA THR A 337 -3.09 6.94 -6.66
C THR A 337 -4.17 7.46 -5.73
N LEU A 338 -3.89 8.63 -5.12
CA LEU A 338 -4.85 9.36 -4.28
C LEU A 338 -5.12 10.73 -4.88
N HIS A 339 -6.39 11.06 -4.97
CA HIS A 339 -6.88 12.33 -5.49
C HIS A 339 -7.71 13.03 -4.43
N VAL A 340 -7.64 14.36 -4.37
CA VAL A 340 -8.33 15.15 -3.35
C VAL A 340 -9.05 16.34 -3.94
N ALA A 341 -10.10 16.79 -3.24
CA ALA A 341 -10.69 18.11 -3.37
C ALA A 341 -11.26 18.55 -2.03
N ALA A 342 -11.29 19.85 -1.79
CA ALA A 342 -11.90 20.43 -0.60
C ALA A 342 -12.94 21.48 -1.01
N LEU A 343 -14.07 21.50 -0.32
CA LEU A 343 -15.17 22.42 -0.63
C LEU A 343 -15.94 22.84 0.62
N ARG A 344 -16.71 23.92 0.51
CA ARG A 344 -17.77 24.22 1.46
C ARG A 344 -19.06 23.54 1.02
N PHE A 345 -19.60 22.67 1.87
CA PHE A 345 -20.86 21.98 1.61
C PHE A 345 -21.55 21.58 2.92
N ASP A 346 -22.77 22.05 3.10
CA ASP A 346 -23.56 21.81 4.31
C ASP A 346 -24.73 20.84 4.07
N GLY A 347 -24.89 20.32 2.83
CA GLY A 347 -25.94 19.37 2.44
C GLY A 347 -25.61 17.92 2.79
N ASP A 348 -26.45 17.00 2.29
CA ASP A 348 -26.27 15.55 2.49
C ASP A 348 -25.08 15.01 1.71
N LEU A 349 -24.10 14.47 2.42
CA LEU A 349 -22.90 13.87 1.84
C LEU A 349 -23.15 12.54 1.13
N ASN A 350 -24.30 11.91 1.36
CA ASN A 350 -24.65 10.65 0.68
C ASN A 350 -25.23 10.88 -0.72
N ALA A 351 -25.67 12.11 -1.02
CA ALA A 351 -26.22 12.47 -2.32
C ALA A 351 -25.10 12.88 -3.30
N VAL A 352 -24.14 11.97 -3.55
CA VAL A 352 -23.00 12.20 -4.44
C VAL A 352 -23.00 11.23 -5.61
N GLN A 353 -22.50 11.69 -6.75
CA GLN A 353 -22.28 10.85 -7.93
C GLN A 353 -20.80 10.90 -8.29
N VAL A 354 -20.15 9.74 -8.34
CA VAL A 354 -18.74 9.59 -8.69
C VAL A 354 -18.62 9.23 -10.16
N SER A 355 -17.72 9.90 -10.86
CA SER A 355 -17.35 9.59 -12.23
C SER A 355 -15.85 9.32 -12.30
N LEU A 356 -15.47 8.18 -12.90
CA LEU A 356 -14.10 7.79 -13.14
C LEU A 356 -13.80 7.84 -14.63
N THR A 357 -12.62 8.31 -15.01
CA THR A 357 -12.18 8.34 -16.41
C THR A 357 -10.76 7.83 -16.56
N ASP A 358 -10.44 7.36 -17.77
CA ASP A 358 -9.09 7.01 -18.17
C ASP A 358 -8.26 8.25 -18.59
N ASP A 359 -7.01 8.04 -19.04
CA ASP A 359 -6.12 9.10 -19.56
C ASP A 359 -6.66 9.84 -20.78
N LYS A 360 -7.65 9.26 -21.47
CA LYS A 360 -8.29 9.86 -22.64
C LYS A 360 -9.61 10.55 -22.31
N GLY A 361 -9.97 10.60 -21.04
CA GLY A 361 -11.25 11.13 -20.56
C GLY A 361 -12.44 10.23 -20.84
N GLN A 362 -12.22 8.96 -21.23
CA GLN A 362 -13.32 8.02 -21.44
C GLN A 362 -13.85 7.50 -20.10
N PRO A 363 -15.17 7.37 -19.94
CA PRO A 363 -15.76 6.84 -18.72
C PRO A 363 -15.26 5.43 -18.42
N VAL A 364 -14.93 5.18 -17.15
CA VAL A 364 -14.54 3.87 -16.64
C VAL A 364 -15.55 3.41 -15.61
N ALA A 365 -16.13 2.24 -15.83
CA ALA A 365 -16.98 1.60 -14.82
C ALA A 365 -16.12 0.90 -13.77
N SER A 366 -16.57 0.91 -12.53
CA SER A 366 -15.99 0.12 -11.43
C SER A 366 -17.09 -0.66 -10.74
N ASP A 367 -16.99 -1.98 -10.78
CA ASP A 367 -17.95 -2.90 -10.16
C ASP A 367 -17.77 -2.97 -8.63
N THR A 368 -16.63 -2.48 -8.14
CA THR A 368 -16.23 -2.54 -6.73
C THR A 368 -16.13 -1.17 -6.07
N LEU A 369 -16.70 -0.13 -6.68
CA LEU A 369 -16.68 1.22 -6.13
C LEU A 369 -17.24 1.23 -4.70
N ARG A 370 -16.49 1.81 -3.77
CA ARG A 370 -16.92 2.05 -2.39
C ARG A 370 -16.93 3.53 -2.09
N ILE A 371 -17.93 3.97 -1.36
CA ILE A 371 -18.05 5.36 -0.89
C ILE A 371 -18.38 5.31 0.60
N GLN A 372 -17.58 5.99 1.41
CA GLN A 372 -17.85 6.21 2.82
C GLN A 372 -17.96 7.70 3.08
N THR A 373 -18.96 8.08 3.85
CA THR A 373 -19.18 9.48 4.23
C THR A 373 -19.15 9.62 5.75
N PHE A 374 -18.52 10.67 6.21
CA PHE A 374 -18.41 11.01 7.62
C PHE A 374 -18.84 12.46 7.79
N ARG A 375 -19.57 12.75 8.82
CA ARG A 375 -19.86 14.12 9.24
C ARG A 375 -19.81 14.19 10.76
N ASP A 376 -18.99 15.08 11.27
CA ASP A 376 -18.85 15.27 12.71
C ASP A 376 -19.91 16.21 13.28
N ALA A 377 -19.90 16.37 14.59
CA ALA A 377 -20.84 17.25 15.29
C ALA A 377 -20.62 18.75 14.99
N ARG A 378 -19.48 19.13 14.43
CA ARG A 378 -19.15 20.52 14.01
C ARG A 378 -19.60 20.81 12.57
N GLY A 379 -20.13 19.80 11.87
CA GLY A 379 -20.57 19.90 10.47
C GLY A 379 -19.44 19.72 9.45
N ASN A 380 -18.24 19.34 9.88
CA ASN A 380 -17.16 19.00 8.95
C ASN A 380 -17.34 17.60 8.39
N GLY A 381 -16.95 17.40 7.14
CA GLY A 381 -17.20 16.18 6.41
C GLY A 381 -15.96 15.59 5.75
N LEU A 382 -16.00 14.26 5.60
CA LEU A 382 -15.08 13.50 4.78
C LEU A 382 -15.89 12.61 3.85
N ILE A 383 -15.60 12.64 2.57
CA ILE A 383 -16.07 11.68 1.58
C ILE A 383 -14.86 10.88 1.12
N TRP A 384 -14.87 9.60 1.39
CA TRP A 384 -13.85 8.68 0.94
C TRP A 384 -14.40 7.79 -0.16
N ILE A 385 -13.65 7.66 -1.23
CA ILE A 385 -14.02 6.92 -2.44
C ILE A 385 -12.89 5.95 -2.75
N LYS A 386 -13.22 4.69 -3.04
CA LYS A 386 -12.25 3.70 -3.51
C LYS A 386 -12.76 3.04 -4.77
N SER A 387 -11.97 3.07 -5.84
CA SER A 387 -12.38 2.53 -7.13
C SER A 387 -12.33 1.01 -7.18
N ARG A 388 -11.42 0.38 -6.40
CA ARG A 388 -11.20 -1.07 -6.40
C ARG A 388 -10.87 -1.60 -5.01
N ASN A 389 -11.24 -2.85 -4.75
CA ASN A 389 -10.87 -3.59 -3.56
C ASN A 389 -9.57 -4.38 -3.78
#